data_2bc0d9bb12914fa669e50082c1a5914d
#
_entry.id   2bc0d9bb12914fa669e50082c1a5914d
#
_cell.length_a   1.000
_cell.length_b   1.000
_cell.length_c   1.000
_cell.angle_alpha   90.00
_cell.angle_beta   90.00
_cell.angle_gamma   90.00
#
_symmetry.space_group_name_H-M   'P 1'
#
loop_
_entity.id
_entity.type
_entity.pdbx_description
1 polymer ?
#
loop_
_entity_poly.entity_id
_entity_poly.type
_entity_poly.pdbx_seq_one_letter_code
_entity_poly.pdbx_strand_id
1 'polypeptide(L)'
;MKKVMRKLVTLLMITAMITTVFAGCGSGKSSGSGSTSDSEKAKKVIIGTQEMPNDEGIAKAEDYFSTEMGVDVEIKQFDSGKDINTALASGSIDFGLAGSCPAALAISQDFGIKVIWIHEVLGSVESLVSRKAADIKSVEDLKGKTVATPFASTAHFSLLHAMENAGLTEKDVNLLDMQPSEIYAAWQNGQIDAAYIWEPTLSQMEDAVTVCTSSDMADAGYMTTNLEMVRTEFADANPDIVVAYIKAVNKAAELYQSNKDEAVSIIAKAMKLDNEAAQSQMEGSTWLSAKEQLGADYFGTSDAKGAFAQNLYDTAKFLKEQGSISEVPEKSVFEEAVDSTYLQKAVQ
;
A
#
# COMPACT_ATOMS: atom_id res chain seq x y z
N MET A 1 38.48 -33.48 34.52
CA MET A 1 37.88 -34.33 35.57
C MET A 1 36.82 -33.52 36.30
N LYS A 2 35.59 -34.06 36.47
CA LYS A 2 34.44 -33.56 37.27
C LYS A 2 33.88 -32.21 36.79
N LYS A 3 32.77 -32.12 36.08
CA LYS A 3 31.37 -32.49 36.30
C LYS A 3 30.60 -32.54 34.99
N VAL A 4 30.53 -33.68 34.35
CA VAL A 4 29.41 -34.12 33.53
C VAL A 4 28.56 -34.94 34.47
N MET A 5 27.27 -34.67 34.49
CA MET A 5 26.19 -35.45 35.04
C MET A 5 25.30 -34.62 35.98
N ARG A 6 24.21 -34.19 35.44
CA ARG A 6 22.89 -34.08 36.07
C ARG A 6 21.98 -33.21 35.28
N LYS A 7 21.14 -33.85 34.47
CA LYS A 7 19.71 -33.57 34.28
C LYS A 7 19.14 -34.40 33.13
N LEU A 8 19.14 -35.68 33.29
CA LEU A 8 18.11 -36.56 32.78
C LEU A 8 17.29 -36.93 34.02
N VAL A 9 16.01 -36.88 33.93
CA VAL A 9 14.88 -37.35 34.73
C VAL A 9 13.89 -36.25 34.93
N THR A 10 12.87 -36.22 34.03
CA THR A 10 11.48 -36.35 34.42
C THR A 10 10.63 -36.42 33.09
N LEU A 11 10.53 -37.62 32.60
CA LEU A 11 9.45 -38.06 31.70
C LEU A 11 8.67 -39.04 32.58
N LEU A 12 7.39 -38.87 32.76
CA LEU A 12 6.32 -39.89 32.81
C LEU A 12 5.10 -39.42 33.59
N MET A 13 3.98 -39.77 33.01
CA MET A 13 2.63 -39.94 33.58
C MET A 13 1.78 -38.69 33.81
N ILE A 14 0.70 -38.56 32.99
CA ILE A 14 -0.63 -39.04 33.40
C ILE A 14 -1.50 -39.23 32.16
N THR A 15 -1.80 -40.53 31.87
CA THR A 15 -2.88 -41.00 31.00
C THR A 15 -4.07 -41.28 31.92
N ALA A 16 -5.21 -40.67 31.67
CA ALA A 16 -6.47 -41.10 32.27
C ALA A 16 -7.59 -41.03 31.22
N MET A 17 -8.03 -42.18 30.80
CA MET A 17 -9.25 -42.46 30.02
C MET A 17 -10.51 -42.02 30.78
N ILE A 18 -11.47 -41.46 30.07
CA ILE A 18 -12.89 -41.66 30.38
C ILE A 18 -13.62 -41.91 29.06
N THR A 19 -13.94 -43.14 28.82
CA THR A 19 -14.93 -43.65 27.83
C THR A 19 -16.30 -43.61 28.50
N THR A 20 -17.27 -42.92 27.90
CA THR A 20 -18.67 -43.18 28.11
C THR A 20 -19.38 -43.37 26.79
N VAL A 21 -19.74 -44.60 26.57
CA VAL A 21 -20.62 -45.11 25.50
C VAL A 21 -22.07 -44.81 25.92
N PHE A 22 -22.82 -44.13 25.06
CA PHE A 22 -24.26 -44.23 25.06
C PHE A 22 -24.76 -44.55 23.66
N ALA A 23 -25.21 -45.77 23.51
CA ALA A 23 -25.96 -46.22 22.37
C ALA A 23 -27.41 -45.79 22.51
N GLY A 24 -27.95 -45.14 21.46
CA GLY A 24 -29.37 -44.83 21.34
C GLY A 24 -29.76 -44.88 19.87
N CYS A 25 -30.33 -46.00 19.43
CA CYS A 25 -31.00 -46.13 18.15
C CYS A 25 -32.30 -45.33 18.11
N GLY A 26 -32.46 -44.52 17.03
CA GLY A 26 -33.72 -43.86 16.70
C GLY A 26 -33.74 -43.54 15.22
N SER A 27 -34.49 -44.37 14.44
CA SER A 27 -34.76 -44.17 13.01
C SER A 27 -35.64 -42.91 12.82
N GLY A 28 -35.13 -41.95 12.03
CA GLY A 28 -35.92 -40.78 11.60
C GLY A 28 -35.38 -40.30 10.24
N LYS A 29 -36.28 -40.24 9.27
CA LYS A 29 -36.06 -39.93 7.86
C LYS A 29 -35.25 -38.65 7.66
N SER A 30 -34.22 -38.74 6.85
CA SER A 30 -33.47 -37.69 6.21
C SER A 30 -34.39 -36.75 5.39
N SER A 31 -34.50 -35.51 5.79
CA SER A 31 -34.83 -34.41 4.90
C SER A 31 -33.55 -33.59 4.73
N GLY A 32 -33.02 -33.56 3.51
CA GLY A 32 -31.86 -32.75 3.19
C GLY A 32 -32.14 -31.27 3.44
N SER A 33 -31.49 -30.73 4.46
CA SER A 33 -31.33 -29.29 4.63
C SER A 33 -29.94 -28.95 4.17
N GLY A 34 -29.83 -28.34 3.01
CA GLY A 34 -28.62 -27.69 2.59
C GLY A 34 -28.23 -26.64 3.63
N SER A 35 -27.20 -26.90 4.36
CA SER A 35 -26.57 -25.93 5.22
C SER A 35 -25.84 -24.95 4.30
N THR A 36 -26.52 -23.87 3.88
CA THR A 36 -25.86 -22.63 3.53
C THR A 36 -25.17 -22.18 4.82
N SER A 37 -23.85 -22.27 4.84
CA SER A 37 -23.06 -21.55 5.84
C SER A 37 -23.31 -20.06 5.60
N ASP A 38 -24.23 -19.43 6.35
CA ASP A 38 -24.19 -18.01 6.55
C ASP A 38 -22.81 -17.72 7.18
N SER A 39 -21.86 -17.30 6.38
CA SER A 39 -20.64 -16.70 6.89
C SER A 39 -21.05 -15.47 7.66
N GLU A 40 -20.88 -15.49 8.97
CA GLU A 40 -21.19 -14.34 9.81
C GLU A 40 -20.37 -13.15 9.28
N LYS A 41 -21.05 -12.11 8.76
CA LYS A 41 -20.41 -10.90 8.22
C LYS A 41 -19.45 -10.33 9.26
N ALA A 42 -18.30 -9.83 8.83
CA ALA A 42 -17.35 -9.18 9.72
C ALA A 42 -18.05 -8.06 10.49
N LYS A 43 -17.88 -8.04 11.81
CA LYS A 43 -18.41 -6.98 12.70
C LYS A 43 -17.44 -5.83 12.87
N LYS A 44 -16.18 -6.07 12.52
CA LYS A 44 -15.09 -5.11 12.61
C LYS A 44 -14.18 -5.27 11.41
N VAL A 45 -13.67 -4.14 10.91
CA VAL A 45 -12.69 -4.03 9.82
C VAL A 45 -11.48 -3.28 10.33
N ILE A 46 -10.28 -3.72 9.93
CA ILE A 46 -9.04 -3.05 10.29
C ILE A 46 -8.37 -2.56 9.01
N ILE A 47 -8.25 -1.23 8.86
CA ILE A 47 -7.63 -0.57 7.71
C ILE A 47 -6.23 -0.10 8.12
N GLY A 48 -5.21 -0.54 7.38
CA GLY A 48 -3.84 -0.06 7.49
C GLY A 48 -3.61 1.12 6.54
N THR A 49 -3.28 2.28 7.06
CA THR A 49 -3.10 3.51 6.28
C THR A 49 -1.69 4.08 6.44
N GLN A 50 -1.29 4.91 5.50
CA GLN A 50 -0.19 5.85 5.64
C GLN A 50 -0.77 7.27 5.76
N GLU A 51 -0.04 8.21 6.35
CA GLU A 51 -0.51 9.60 6.43
C GLU A 51 -0.27 10.27 5.08
N MET A 52 -1.35 10.44 4.31
CA MET A 52 -1.29 11.01 2.96
C MET A 52 -2.44 11.96 2.69
N PRO A 53 -2.22 13.04 1.91
CA PRO A 53 -3.25 14.02 1.55
C PRO A 53 -4.07 13.54 0.35
N ASN A 54 -4.75 12.39 0.48
CA ASN A 54 -5.49 11.74 -0.59
C ASN A 54 -6.96 11.43 -0.21
N ASP A 55 -7.66 10.68 -1.06
CA ASP A 55 -9.07 10.31 -0.89
C ASP A 55 -9.30 9.47 0.37
N GLU A 56 -8.36 8.58 0.75
CA GLU A 56 -8.44 7.84 2.01
C GLU A 56 -8.36 8.78 3.22
N GLY A 57 -7.50 9.82 3.14
CA GLY A 57 -7.39 10.85 4.17
C GLY A 57 -8.71 11.58 4.41
N ILE A 58 -9.45 11.92 3.33
CA ILE A 58 -10.79 12.52 3.42
C ILE A 58 -11.79 11.52 3.97
N ALA A 59 -11.81 10.28 3.44
CA ALA A 59 -12.76 9.25 3.88
C ALA A 59 -12.61 8.93 5.37
N LYS A 60 -11.37 8.93 5.87
CA LYS A 60 -11.05 8.81 7.30
C LYS A 60 -11.55 10.01 8.11
N ALA A 61 -11.26 11.23 7.65
CA ALA A 61 -11.61 12.46 8.38
C ALA A 61 -13.12 12.66 8.51
N GLU A 62 -13.88 12.26 7.51
CA GLU A 62 -15.34 12.42 7.42
C GLU A 62 -16.14 11.15 7.82
N ASP A 63 -15.44 10.13 8.38
CA ASP A 63 -16.04 8.86 8.85
C ASP A 63 -16.85 8.13 7.74
N TYR A 64 -16.41 8.25 6.48
CA TYR A 64 -17.09 7.59 5.37
C TYR A 64 -16.98 6.06 5.46
N PHE A 65 -15.86 5.54 5.97
CA PHE A 65 -15.67 4.09 6.11
C PHE A 65 -16.72 3.44 7.00
N SER A 66 -16.90 3.92 8.24
CA SER A 66 -17.91 3.36 9.15
C SER A 66 -19.33 3.55 8.62
N THR A 67 -19.57 4.71 7.99
CA THR A 67 -20.88 5.05 7.43
C THR A 67 -21.26 4.14 6.27
N GLU A 68 -20.36 3.90 5.31
CA GLU A 68 -20.64 3.08 4.13
C GLU A 68 -20.61 1.58 4.44
N MET A 69 -19.67 1.12 5.26
CA MET A 69 -19.53 -0.30 5.60
C MET A 69 -20.57 -0.78 6.62
N GLY A 70 -21.07 0.10 7.50
CA GLY A 70 -22.04 -0.24 8.55
C GLY A 70 -21.49 -1.20 9.60
N VAL A 71 -20.17 -1.22 9.82
CA VAL A 71 -19.45 -2.03 10.80
C VAL A 71 -18.45 -1.17 11.57
N ASP A 72 -17.91 -1.69 12.67
CA ASP A 72 -16.82 -1.02 13.38
C ASP A 72 -15.56 -0.97 12.52
N VAL A 73 -14.96 0.22 12.38
CA VAL A 73 -13.71 0.41 11.64
C VAL A 73 -12.60 0.86 12.58
N GLU A 74 -11.51 0.12 12.58
CA GLU A 74 -10.25 0.50 13.25
C GLU A 74 -9.24 0.90 12.18
N ILE A 75 -8.61 2.07 12.34
CA ILE A 75 -7.56 2.54 11.45
C ILE A 75 -6.21 2.44 12.17
N LYS A 76 -5.25 1.77 11.53
CA LYS A 76 -3.87 1.67 12.00
C LYS A 76 -2.93 2.39 11.04
N GLN A 77 -2.13 3.29 11.57
CA GLN A 77 -1.15 4.05 10.78
C GLN A 77 0.20 3.34 10.76
N PHE A 78 0.84 3.35 9.59
CA PHE A 78 2.14 2.77 9.31
C PHE A 78 3.05 3.79 8.60
N ASP A 79 4.36 3.64 8.75
CA ASP A 79 5.34 4.54 8.15
C ASP A 79 5.56 4.27 6.65
N SER A 80 5.37 3.00 6.21
CA SER A 80 5.68 2.60 4.85
C SER A 80 4.84 1.43 4.33
N GLY A 81 4.82 1.25 3.00
CA GLY A 81 4.18 0.10 2.36
C GLY A 81 4.80 -1.25 2.73
N LYS A 82 6.06 -1.28 3.17
CA LYS A 82 6.72 -2.49 3.70
C LYS A 82 6.05 -2.97 5.00
N ASP A 83 5.69 -2.03 5.87
CA ASP A 83 5.02 -2.34 7.13
C ASP A 83 3.56 -2.76 6.88
N ILE A 84 2.87 -2.12 5.92
CA ILE A 84 1.55 -2.53 5.42
C ILE A 84 1.58 -3.98 4.91
N ASN A 85 2.56 -4.34 4.06
CA ASN A 85 2.71 -5.71 3.57
C ASN A 85 2.89 -6.72 4.70
N THR A 86 3.70 -6.39 5.70
CA THR A 86 3.89 -7.23 6.89
C THR A 86 2.58 -7.42 7.66
N ALA A 87 1.80 -6.35 7.79
CA ALA A 87 0.52 -6.36 8.49
C ALA A 87 -0.56 -7.15 7.72
N LEU A 88 -0.63 -7.01 6.38
CA LEU A 88 -1.52 -7.81 5.52
C LEU A 88 -1.16 -9.30 5.58
N ALA A 89 0.12 -9.65 5.39
CA ALA A 89 0.59 -11.03 5.41
C ALA A 89 0.35 -11.73 6.76
N SER A 90 0.40 -10.98 7.88
CA SER A 90 0.10 -11.52 9.21
C SER A 90 -1.39 -11.56 9.55
N GLY A 91 -2.26 -10.99 8.70
CA GLY A 91 -3.69 -10.87 8.96
C GLY A 91 -4.03 -9.87 10.08
N SER A 92 -3.12 -8.95 10.44
CA SER A 92 -3.35 -7.95 11.47
C SER A 92 -4.09 -6.70 10.99
N ILE A 93 -4.27 -6.57 9.66
CA ILE A 93 -5.16 -5.64 8.97
C ILE A 93 -5.90 -6.38 7.85
N ASP A 94 -7.04 -5.85 7.43
CA ASP A 94 -7.88 -6.41 6.37
C ASP A 94 -7.64 -5.69 5.04
N PHE A 95 -7.52 -4.37 5.10
CA PHE A 95 -7.20 -3.46 4.00
C PHE A 95 -5.89 -2.76 4.27
N GLY A 96 -5.18 -2.36 3.22
CA GLY A 96 -3.90 -1.66 3.40
C GLY A 96 -3.49 -0.81 2.21
N LEU A 97 -3.31 0.49 2.47
CA LEU A 97 -2.80 1.46 1.50
C LEU A 97 -1.28 1.32 1.35
N ALA A 98 -0.82 1.04 0.13
CA ALA A 98 0.61 1.05 -0.19
C ALA A 98 0.86 1.42 -1.66
N GLY A 99 2.10 1.77 -1.97
CA GLY A 99 2.51 2.06 -3.34
C GLY A 99 2.52 0.84 -4.26
N SER A 100 2.59 1.07 -5.58
CA SER A 100 2.62 0.02 -6.60
C SER A 100 3.79 -0.96 -6.43
N CYS A 101 4.96 -0.51 -5.94
CA CYS A 101 6.09 -1.42 -5.67
C CYS A 101 5.83 -2.38 -4.52
N PRO A 102 5.40 -1.95 -3.32
CA PRO A 102 4.95 -2.87 -2.28
C PRO A 102 3.83 -3.81 -2.73
N ALA A 103 2.87 -3.33 -3.54
CA ALA A 103 1.80 -4.18 -4.08
C ALA A 103 2.35 -5.26 -5.03
N ALA A 104 3.24 -4.90 -5.97
CA ALA A 104 3.90 -5.84 -6.86
C ALA A 104 4.73 -6.89 -6.09
N LEU A 105 5.40 -6.47 -5.01
CA LEU A 105 6.14 -7.37 -4.12
C LEU A 105 5.18 -8.35 -3.41
N ALA A 106 4.07 -7.85 -2.86
CA ALA A 106 3.09 -8.69 -2.15
C ALA A 106 2.45 -9.73 -3.09
N ILE A 107 2.12 -9.35 -4.32
CA ILE A 107 1.62 -10.26 -5.36
C ILE A 107 2.68 -11.31 -5.70
N SER A 108 3.93 -10.86 -5.92
CA SER A 108 5.03 -11.75 -6.30
C SER A 108 5.40 -12.77 -5.22
N GLN A 109 5.15 -12.46 -3.97
CA GLN A 109 5.41 -13.34 -2.81
C GLN A 109 4.17 -14.09 -2.32
N ASP A 110 3.07 -14.01 -3.08
CA ASP A 110 1.80 -14.71 -2.80
C ASP A 110 1.26 -14.41 -1.38
N PHE A 111 1.17 -13.12 -1.04
CA PHE A 111 0.62 -12.69 0.26
C PHE A 111 -0.91 -12.82 0.33
N GLY A 112 -1.55 -13.34 -0.71
CA GLY A 112 -3.00 -13.52 -0.75
C GLY A 112 -3.75 -12.19 -0.69
N ILE A 113 -3.41 -11.25 -1.58
CA ILE A 113 -4.06 -9.94 -1.66
C ILE A 113 -4.72 -9.70 -3.02
N LYS A 114 -5.70 -8.81 -3.04
CA LYS A 114 -6.28 -8.21 -4.24
C LYS A 114 -6.03 -6.72 -4.22
N VAL A 115 -5.77 -6.11 -5.37
CA VAL A 115 -5.71 -4.67 -5.58
C VAL A 115 -7.09 -4.21 -6.05
N ILE A 116 -7.72 -3.29 -5.32
CA ILE A 116 -9.14 -2.94 -5.52
C ILE A 116 -9.39 -1.47 -5.84
N TRP A 117 -8.39 -0.58 -5.62
CA TRP A 117 -8.52 0.85 -5.82
C TRP A 117 -7.15 1.49 -6.09
N ILE A 118 -7.14 2.55 -6.92
CA ILE A 118 -6.01 3.47 -7.07
C ILE A 118 -6.40 4.77 -6.34
N HIS A 119 -5.72 5.06 -5.24
CA HIS A 119 -5.93 6.31 -4.51
C HIS A 119 -5.46 7.51 -5.32
N GLU A 120 -4.28 7.36 -5.94
CA GLU A 120 -3.68 8.42 -6.74
C GLU A 120 -2.57 7.90 -7.65
N VAL A 121 -2.38 8.58 -8.78
CA VAL A 121 -1.16 8.49 -9.57
C VAL A 121 -0.18 9.52 -9.02
N LEU A 122 1.01 9.07 -8.62
CA LEU A 122 1.99 9.90 -7.94
C LEU A 122 2.62 10.92 -8.90
N GLY A 123 2.73 12.13 -8.41
CA GLY A 123 3.37 13.26 -9.09
C GLY A 123 4.40 13.92 -8.16
N SER A 124 4.29 15.23 -7.95
CA SER A 124 5.22 15.97 -7.09
C SER A 124 5.09 15.69 -5.60
N VAL A 125 4.02 15.00 -5.15
CA VAL A 125 3.90 14.50 -3.76
C VAL A 125 5.02 13.53 -3.39
N GLU A 126 5.69 12.96 -4.38
CA GLU A 126 6.84 12.08 -4.21
C GLU A 126 7.96 12.58 -5.14
N SER A 127 9.09 12.99 -4.56
CA SER A 127 10.12 13.69 -5.28
C SER A 127 11.53 13.38 -4.77
N LEU A 128 12.49 13.44 -5.68
CA LEU A 128 13.90 13.56 -5.37
C LEU A 128 14.19 15.01 -5.00
N VAL A 129 14.62 15.22 -3.77
CA VAL A 129 15.05 16.53 -3.28
C VAL A 129 16.49 16.48 -2.81
N SER A 130 17.18 17.62 -2.95
CA SER A 130 18.55 17.80 -2.47
C SER A 130 18.62 18.93 -1.45
N ARG A 131 19.60 18.86 -0.58
CA ARG A 131 19.98 20.01 0.25
C ARG A 131 20.48 21.12 -0.63
N LYS A 132 20.06 22.34 -0.38
CA LYS A 132 20.56 23.52 -1.06
C LYS A 132 22.11 23.61 -0.99
N ALA A 133 22.68 23.22 0.15
CA ALA A 133 24.12 23.23 0.36
C ALA A 133 24.89 22.14 -0.41
N ALA A 134 24.22 21.09 -0.91
CA ALA A 134 24.84 20.00 -1.67
C ALA A 134 25.11 20.38 -3.13
N ASP A 135 24.57 21.50 -3.62
CA ASP A 135 24.70 22.03 -5.01
C ASP A 135 24.38 20.97 -6.08
N ILE A 136 23.30 20.19 -5.85
CA ILE A 136 22.74 19.21 -6.78
C ILE A 136 21.63 19.91 -7.57
N LYS A 137 21.75 19.97 -8.88
CA LYS A 137 20.81 20.63 -9.80
C LYS A 137 20.13 19.67 -10.76
N SER A 138 20.72 18.49 -10.94
CA SER A 138 20.21 17.44 -11.79
C SER A 138 20.55 16.08 -11.19
N VAL A 139 19.97 15.02 -11.76
CA VAL A 139 20.20 13.64 -11.28
C VAL A 139 21.67 13.22 -11.46
N GLU A 140 22.35 13.71 -12.49
CA GLU A 140 23.80 13.45 -12.74
C GLU A 140 24.69 13.94 -11.60
N ASP A 141 24.28 15.01 -10.89
CA ASP A 141 25.03 15.58 -9.76
C ASP A 141 24.99 14.71 -8.51
N LEU A 142 24.16 13.65 -8.49
CA LEU A 142 24.12 12.67 -7.39
C LEU A 142 25.42 11.85 -7.27
N LYS A 143 26.28 11.84 -8.29
CA LYS A 143 27.50 11.05 -8.27
C LYS A 143 28.38 11.38 -7.06
N GLY A 144 28.65 10.35 -6.24
CA GLY A 144 29.45 10.46 -5.01
C GLY A 144 28.69 11.05 -3.82
N LYS A 145 27.40 11.35 -3.96
CA LYS A 145 26.56 11.89 -2.88
C LYS A 145 25.93 10.79 -2.04
N THR A 146 25.49 11.17 -0.85
CA THR A 146 24.71 10.30 0.04
C THR A 146 23.22 10.55 -0.19
N VAL A 147 22.54 9.54 -0.71
CA VAL A 147 21.12 9.60 -1.09
C VAL A 147 20.33 8.58 -0.27
N ALA A 148 19.25 8.99 0.33
CA ALA A 148 18.39 8.12 1.11
C ALA A 148 17.01 7.93 0.44
N THR A 149 16.45 6.73 0.56
CA THR A 149 15.09 6.40 0.16
C THR A 149 14.66 5.11 0.86
N PRO A 150 13.36 4.88 1.14
CA PRO A 150 12.91 3.58 1.63
C PRO A 150 12.96 2.54 0.51
N PHE A 151 13.72 1.45 0.69
CA PHE A 151 13.88 0.43 -0.34
C PHE A 151 12.58 -0.34 -0.60
N ALA A 152 12.43 -0.83 -1.83
CA ALA A 152 11.24 -1.49 -2.35
C ALA A 152 9.96 -0.61 -2.29
N SER A 153 10.12 0.72 -2.22
CA SER A 153 9.04 1.70 -2.36
C SER A 153 8.94 2.24 -3.80
N THR A 154 7.90 3.01 -4.08
CA THR A 154 7.74 3.79 -5.31
C THR A 154 8.86 4.82 -5.48
N ALA A 155 9.28 5.47 -4.39
CA ALA A 155 10.38 6.40 -4.36
C ALA A 155 11.72 5.74 -4.76
N HIS A 156 11.97 4.51 -4.28
CA HIS A 156 13.16 3.74 -4.68
C HIS A 156 13.12 3.39 -6.17
N PHE A 157 11.96 2.95 -6.67
CA PHE A 157 11.74 2.67 -8.09
C PHE A 157 12.02 3.90 -8.94
N SER A 158 11.42 5.03 -8.59
CA SER A 158 11.58 6.29 -9.31
C SER A 158 13.03 6.80 -9.26
N LEU A 159 13.70 6.71 -8.10
CA LEU A 159 15.11 7.11 -7.96
C LEU A 159 16.03 6.30 -8.87
N LEU A 160 15.89 4.98 -8.89
CA LEU A 160 16.80 4.13 -9.67
C LEU A 160 16.59 4.33 -11.17
N HIS A 161 15.35 4.50 -11.65
CA HIS A 161 15.10 4.83 -13.05
C HIS A 161 15.54 6.25 -13.41
N ALA A 162 15.41 7.23 -12.51
CA ALA A 162 15.96 8.57 -12.72
C ALA A 162 17.50 8.51 -12.86
N MET A 163 18.18 7.73 -12.01
CA MET A 163 19.62 7.52 -12.09
C MET A 163 20.03 6.79 -13.37
N GLU A 164 19.31 5.75 -13.77
CA GLU A 164 19.55 5.02 -15.01
C GLU A 164 19.43 5.94 -16.23
N ASN A 165 18.37 6.76 -16.31
CA ASN A 165 18.19 7.74 -17.37
C ASN A 165 19.31 8.79 -17.41
N ALA A 166 19.91 9.10 -16.27
CA ALA A 166 21.09 9.98 -16.14
C ALA A 166 22.45 9.26 -16.34
N GLY A 167 22.43 7.96 -16.67
CA GLY A 167 23.64 7.16 -16.87
C GLY A 167 24.38 6.81 -15.58
N LEU A 168 23.70 6.88 -14.43
CA LEU A 168 24.22 6.49 -13.13
C LEU A 168 23.71 5.11 -12.72
N THR A 169 24.47 4.48 -11.83
CA THR A 169 24.12 3.23 -11.16
C THR A 169 24.15 3.42 -9.65
N GLU A 170 23.62 2.48 -8.88
CA GLU A 170 23.72 2.51 -7.42
C GLU A 170 25.15 2.60 -6.88
N LYS A 171 26.15 2.13 -7.65
CA LYS A 171 27.57 2.21 -7.28
C LYS A 171 28.16 3.62 -7.39
N ASP A 172 27.48 4.51 -8.10
CA ASP A 172 27.89 5.89 -8.28
C ASP A 172 27.49 6.80 -7.12
N VAL A 173 26.61 6.32 -6.22
CA VAL A 173 26.11 7.04 -5.05
C VAL A 173 26.31 6.23 -3.76
N ASN A 174 26.26 6.87 -2.60
CA ASN A 174 26.11 6.20 -1.32
C ASN A 174 24.63 6.10 -1.01
N LEU A 175 23.97 5.04 -1.51
CA LEU A 175 22.53 4.84 -1.36
C LEU A 175 22.22 4.20 -0.01
N LEU A 176 21.27 4.78 0.74
CA LEU A 176 20.88 4.37 2.08
C LEU A 176 19.40 3.97 2.12
N ASP A 177 19.12 2.76 2.63
CA ASP A 177 17.78 2.31 2.97
C ASP A 177 17.38 2.90 4.32
N MET A 178 16.42 3.81 4.32
CA MET A 178 15.91 4.48 5.52
C MET A 178 14.40 4.63 5.44
N GLN A 179 13.71 4.46 6.56
CA GLN A 179 12.28 4.76 6.67
C GLN A 179 12.05 6.30 6.65
N PRO A 180 10.83 6.78 6.30
CA PRO A 180 10.56 8.22 6.21
C PRO A 180 10.94 9.00 7.47
N SER A 181 10.65 8.48 8.66
CA SER A 181 11.02 9.09 9.93
C SER A 181 12.55 9.16 10.15
N GLU A 182 13.29 8.16 9.67
CA GLU A 182 14.76 8.13 9.72
C GLU A 182 15.37 9.11 8.72
N ILE A 183 14.80 9.22 7.49
CA ILE A 183 15.20 10.19 6.47
C ILE A 183 15.06 11.61 7.02
N TYR A 184 13.91 11.92 7.64
CA TYR A 184 13.69 13.23 8.27
C TYR A 184 14.75 13.53 9.34
N ALA A 185 15.04 12.58 10.22
CA ALA A 185 16.07 12.74 11.24
C ALA A 185 17.47 12.92 10.64
N ALA A 186 17.84 12.13 9.63
CA ALA A 186 19.11 12.24 8.93
C ALA A 186 19.25 13.58 8.18
N TRP A 187 18.15 14.07 7.60
CA TRP A 187 18.08 15.40 6.98
C TRP A 187 18.35 16.49 7.99
N GLN A 188 17.65 16.52 9.11
CA GLN A 188 17.85 17.50 10.18
C GLN A 188 19.30 17.56 10.67
N ASN A 189 19.99 16.42 10.72
CA ASN A 189 21.37 16.30 11.18
C ASN A 189 22.42 16.50 10.07
N GLY A 190 22.02 16.77 8.82
CA GLY A 190 22.95 16.95 7.72
C GLY A 190 23.72 15.70 7.30
N GLN A 191 23.16 14.51 7.52
CA GLN A 191 23.81 13.22 7.27
C GLN A 191 23.59 12.70 5.86
N ILE A 192 22.62 13.26 5.12
CA ILE A 192 22.33 12.93 3.73
C ILE A 192 22.32 14.18 2.86
N ASP A 193 22.73 14.05 1.60
CA ASP A 193 22.79 15.13 0.61
C ASP A 193 21.46 15.30 -0.15
N ALA A 194 20.79 14.17 -0.40
CA ALA A 194 19.52 14.09 -1.13
C ALA A 194 18.66 12.96 -0.59
N ALA A 195 17.36 13.02 -0.89
CA ALA A 195 16.43 11.93 -0.62
C ALA A 195 15.34 11.87 -1.70
N TYR A 196 14.90 10.67 -2.07
CA TYR A 196 13.64 10.48 -2.78
C TYR A 196 12.60 10.03 -1.76
N ILE A 197 11.58 10.86 -1.56
CA ILE A 197 10.63 10.70 -0.46
C ILE A 197 9.29 11.36 -0.81
N TRP A 198 8.27 11.10 -0.04
CA TRP A 198 6.90 11.57 -0.22
C TRP A 198 6.39 12.43 0.95
N GLU A 199 5.24 13.08 0.73
CA GLU A 199 4.53 13.86 1.75
C GLU A 199 3.99 12.95 2.88
N PRO A 200 3.92 13.41 4.14
CA PRO A 200 4.25 14.78 4.58
C PRO A 200 5.74 14.99 4.91
N THR A 201 6.58 13.94 4.82
CA THR A 201 8.01 14.04 5.16
C THR A 201 8.72 15.03 4.23
N LEU A 202 8.37 15.03 2.95
CA LEU A 202 8.93 15.92 1.94
C LEU A 202 8.82 17.39 2.34
N SER A 203 7.64 17.87 2.69
CA SER A 203 7.39 19.26 3.10
C SER A 203 8.05 19.65 4.43
N GLN A 204 8.41 18.67 5.28
CA GLN A 204 9.10 18.94 6.53
C GLN A 204 10.61 19.14 6.35
N MET A 205 11.15 18.84 5.17
CA MET A 205 12.57 18.95 4.87
C MET A 205 12.92 20.39 4.50
N GLU A 206 13.30 21.19 5.51
CA GLU A 206 13.73 22.59 5.29
C GLU A 206 14.92 22.67 4.32
N ASP A 207 15.00 23.74 3.54
CA ASP A 207 16.05 23.97 2.52
C ASP A 207 16.12 22.90 1.41
N ALA A 208 15.08 22.09 1.23
CA ALA A 208 15.00 21.15 0.12
C ALA A 208 14.84 21.87 -1.22
N VAL A 209 15.52 21.37 -2.23
CA VAL A 209 15.40 21.79 -3.63
C VAL A 209 15.00 20.58 -4.44
N THR A 210 13.87 20.65 -5.13
CA THR A 210 13.39 19.57 -6.00
C THR A 210 14.33 19.38 -7.18
N VAL A 211 14.74 18.15 -7.43
CA VAL A 211 15.61 17.73 -8.53
C VAL A 211 14.82 16.98 -9.60
N CYS A 212 13.91 16.08 -9.17
CA CYS A 212 13.06 15.27 -10.03
C CYS A 212 11.80 14.87 -9.27
N THR A 213 10.69 14.70 -9.96
CA THR A 213 9.40 14.31 -9.38
C THR A 213 8.95 12.95 -9.92
N SER A 214 8.02 12.28 -9.24
CA SER A 214 7.39 11.07 -9.79
C SER A 214 6.53 11.38 -11.03
N SER A 215 6.10 12.64 -11.25
CA SER A 215 5.49 13.08 -12.51
C SER A 215 6.49 13.02 -13.66
N ASP A 216 7.73 13.51 -13.47
CA ASP A 216 8.78 13.44 -14.50
C ASP A 216 9.10 11.98 -14.84
N MET A 217 9.03 11.09 -13.85
CA MET A 217 9.24 9.65 -14.07
C MET A 217 8.05 9.00 -14.78
N ALA A 218 6.83 9.41 -14.49
CA ALA A 218 5.63 8.94 -15.21
C ALA A 218 5.67 9.34 -16.69
N ASP A 219 6.10 10.57 -17.00
CA ASP A 219 6.30 11.06 -18.37
C ASP A 219 7.40 10.28 -19.10
N ALA A 220 8.39 9.76 -18.37
CA ALA A 220 9.42 8.87 -18.89
C ALA A 220 8.97 7.40 -19.04
N GLY A 221 7.72 7.07 -18.66
CA GLY A 221 7.14 5.73 -18.75
C GLY A 221 7.18 4.91 -17.45
N TYR A 222 7.59 5.50 -16.34
CA TYR A 222 7.75 4.85 -15.04
C TYR A 222 6.69 5.33 -14.04
N MET A 223 5.41 5.19 -14.42
CA MET A 223 4.27 5.60 -13.58
C MET A 223 4.21 4.81 -12.28
N THR A 224 4.08 5.51 -11.16
CA THR A 224 3.85 4.96 -9.83
C THR A 224 2.51 5.43 -9.26
N THR A 225 1.93 4.63 -8.37
CA THR A 225 0.61 4.88 -7.79
C THR A 225 0.58 4.47 -6.32
N ASN A 226 -0.35 5.05 -5.55
CA ASN A 226 -0.81 4.49 -4.29
C ASN A 226 -2.08 3.67 -4.50
N LEU A 227 -2.14 2.52 -3.87
CA LEU A 227 -3.15 1.49 -4.08
C LEU A 227 -3.77 1.05 -2.78
N GLU A 228 -5.04 0.63 -2.85
CA GLU A 228 -5.63 -0.17 -1.81
C GLU A 228 -5.53 -1.65 -2.12
N MET A 229 -4.99 -2.39 -1.17
CA MET A 229 -4.95 -3.84 -1.15
C MET A 229 -5.90 -4.38 -0.09
N VAL A 230 -6.57 -5.48 -0.39
CA VAL A 230 -7.40 -6.22 0.56
C VAL A 230 -6.95 -7.66 0.62
N ARG A 231 -6.93 -8.29 1.80
CA ARG A 231 -6.65 -9.73 1.91
C ARG A 231 -7.71 -10.51 1.12
N THR A 232 -7.27 -11.42 0.26
CA THR A 232 -8.15 -12.25 -0.58
C THR A 232 -9.19 -13.00 0.26
N GLU A 233 -8.77 -13.64 1.36
CA GLU A 233 -9.65 -14.37 2.27
C GLU A 233 -10.75 -13.46 2.85
N PHE A 234 -10.39 -12.23 3.24
CA PHE A 234 -11.35 -11.25 3.77
C PHE A 234 -12.32 -10.80 2.68
N ALA A 235 -11.82 -10.49 1.48
CA ALA A 235 -12.62 -10.02 0.35
C ALA A 235 -13.63 -11.07 -0.12
N ASP A 236 -13.22 -12.34 -0.18
CA ASP A 236 -14.08 -13.44 -0.59
C ASP A 236 -15.20 -13.72 0.45
N ALA A 237 -14.88 -13.55 1.75
CA ALA A 237 -15.87 -13.70 2.83
C ALA A 237 -16.80 -12.48 2.97
N ASN A 238 -16.35 -11.28 2.61
CA ASN A 238 -17.05 -10.01 2.84
C ASN A 238 -17.09 -9.10 1.60
N PRO A 239 -17.56 -9.57 0.44
CA PRO A 239 -17.53 -8.81 -0.81
C PRO A 239 -18.30 -7.48 -0.74
N ASP A 240 -19.39 -7.42 0.05
CA ASP A 240 -20.19 -6.20 0.23
C ASP A 240 -19.40 -5.12 0.99
N ILE A 241 -18.52 -5.52 1.94
CA ILE A 241 -17.65 -4.59 2.69
C ILE A 241 -16.60 -4.00 1.76
N VAL A 242 -16.02 -4.80 0.86
CA VAL A 242 -15.07 -4.31 -0.15
C VAL A 242 -15.72 -3.27 -1.07
N VAL A 243 -16.94 -3.53 -1.53
CA VAL A 243 -17.72 -2.56 -2.34
C VAL A 243 -18.00 -1.27 -1.54
N ALA A 244 -18.33 -1.40 -0.25
CA ALA A 244 -18.58 -0.26 0.63
C ALA A 244 -17.30 0.56 0.88
N TYR A 245 -16.12 -0.08 1.02
CA TYR A 245 -14.82 0.60 1.06
C TYR A 245 -14.63 1.48 -0.19
N ILE A 246 -14.80 0.88 -1.37
CA ILE A 246 -14.64 1.59 -2.64
C ILE A 246 -15.62 2.78 -2.74
N LYS A 247 -16.86 2.62 -2.29
CA LYS A 247 -17.82 3.74 -2.25
C LYS A 247 -17.37 4.87 -1.33
N ALA A 248 -16.78 4.55 -0.19
CA ALA A 248 -16.25 5.55 0.74
C ALA A 248 -15.12 6.38 0.13
N VAL A 249 -14.11 5.73 -0.49
CA VAL A 249 -13.00 6.44 -1.13
C VAL A 249 -13.41 7.13 -2.43
N ASN A 250 -14.31 6.55 -3.23
CA ASN A 250 -14.84 7.21 -4.43
C ASN A 250 -15.61 8.49 -4.08
N LYS A 251 -16.41 8.47 -3.02
CA LYS A 251 -17.09 9.67 -2.52
C LYS A 251 -16.11 10.78 -2.16
N ALA A 252 -14.97 10.44 -1.58
CA ALA A 252 -13.91 11.39 -1.26
C ALA A 252 -13.22 11.92 -2.53
N ALA A 253 -12.92 11.06 -3.51
CA ALA A 253 -12.36 11.46 -4.80
C ALA A 253 -13.32 12.37 -5.58
N GLU A 254 -14.60 12.04 -5.62
CA GLU A 254 -15.65 12.88 -6.25
C GLU A 254 -15.82 14.22 -5.53
N LEU A 255 -15.69 14.27 -4.19
CA LEU A 255 -15.69 15.52 -3.44
C LEU A 255 -14.52 16.40 -3.88
N TYR A 256 -13.31 15.85 -4.00
CA TYR A 256 -12.14 16.62 -4.49
C TYR A 256 -12.35 17.16 -5.90
N GLN A 257 -12.96 16.39 -6.80
CA GLN A 257 -13.23 16.82 -8.17
C GLN A 257 -14.35 17.89 -8.25
N SER A 258 -15.37 17.77 -7.41
CA SER A 258 -16.57 18.63 -7.48
C SER A 258 -16.52 19.86 -6.58
N ASN A 259 -15.84 19.79 -5.43
CA ASN A 259 -15.71 20.84 -4.43
C ASN A 259 -14.32 20.82 -3.77
N LYS A 260 -13.33 21.24 -4.54
CA LYS A 260 -11.92 21.21 -4.13
C LYS A 260 -11.63 21.97 -2.84
N ASP A 261 -12.25 23.13 -2.65
CA ASP A 261 -12.03 23.96 -1.46
C ASP A 261 -12.46 23.23 -0.17
N GLU A 262 -13.58 22.50 -0.23
CA GLU A 262 -14.04 21.70 0.90
C GLU A 262 -13.09 20.52 1.16
N ALA A 263 -12.68 19.78 0.13
CA ALA A 263 -11.72 18.69 0.25
C ALA A 263 -10.39 19.16 0.85
N VAL A 264 -9.86 20.29 0.37
CA VAL A 264 -8.65 20.93 0.92
C VAL A 264 -8.83 21.29 2.39
N SER A 265 -9.97 21.88 2.77
CA SER A 265 -10.23 22.25 4.17
C SER A 265 -10.28 21.02 5.10
N ILE A 266 -10.82 19.90 4.62
CA ILE A 266 -10.86 18.64 5.37
C ILE A 266 -9.44 18.10 5.60
N ILE A 267 -8.63 18.01 4.55
CA ILE A 267 -7.24 17.55 4.66
C ILE A 267 -6.39 18.50 5.51
N ALA A 268 -6.51 19.80 5.32
CA ALA A 268 -5.79 20.80 6.11
C ALA A 268 -6.05 20.61 7.62
N LYS A 269 -7.32 20.43 7.99
CA LYS A 269 -7.71 20.17 9.38
C LYS A 269 -7.19 18.82 9.89
N ALA A 270 -7.32 17.74 9.10
CA ALA A 270 -6.91 16.40 9.47
C ALA A 270 -5.39 16.29 9.69
N MET A 271 -4.60 16.89 8.80
CA MET A 271 -3.14 16.85 8.83
C MET A 271 -2.51 18.03 9.58
N LYS A 272 -3.32 18.96 10.11
CA LYS A 272 -2.87 20.18 10.82
C LYS A 272 -2.00 21.09 9.95
N LEU A 273 -2.36 21.21 8.69
CA LEU A 273 -1.76 22.10 7.71
C LEU A 273 -2.62 23.37 7.55
N ASP A 274 -2.05 24.43 6.96
CA ASP A 274 -2.88 25.48 6.38
C ASP A 274 -3.45 25.01 5.02
N ASN A 275 -4.46 25.73 4.51
CA ASN A 275 -5.14 25.34 3.28
C ASN A 275 -4.21 25.41 2.05
N GLU A 276 -3.24 26.32 2.01
CA GLU A 276 -2.31 26.47 0.89
C GLU A 276 -1.36 25.27 0.82
N ALA A 277 -0.81 24.85 1.97
CA ALA A 277 0.03 23.66 2.07
C ALA A 277 -0.76 22.38 1.73
N ALA A 278 -1.97 22.21 2.27
CA ALA A 278 -2.83 21.07 1.95
C ALA A 278 -3.17 21.01 0.46
N GLN A 279 -3.55 22.15 -0.14
CA GLN A 279 -3.85 22.22 -1.56
C GLN A 279 -2.64 21.86 -2.41
N SER A 280 -1.46 22.39 -2.10
CA SER A 280 -0.23 22.11 -2.83
C SER A 280 0.12 20.61 -2.81
N GLN A 281 -0.03 19.96 -1.66
CA GLN A 281 0.21 18.53 -1.53
C GLN A 281 -0.82 17.72 -2.30
N MET A 282 -2.12 18.03 -2.20
CA MET A 282 -3.19 17.34 -2.91
C MET A 282 -3.09 17.48 -4.44
N GLU A 283 -2.65 18.64 -4.93
CA GLU A 283 -2.43 18.91 -6.36
C GLU A 283 -1.18 18.21 -6.91
N GLY A 284 -0.32 17.71 -6.03
CA GLY A 284 0.89 16.99 -6.39
C GLY A 284 0.64 15.57 -6.91
N SER A 285 -0.61 15.10 -6.95
CA SER A 285 -1.00 13.80 -7.49
C SER A 285 -2.29 13.88 -8.31
N THR A 286 -2.56 12.85 -9.12
CA THR A 286 -3.80 12.74 -9.89
C THR A 286 -4.75 11.75 -9.23
N TRP A 287 -5.94 12.23 -8.86
CA TRP A 287 -6.99 11.44 -8.21
C TRP A 287 -8.00 10.96 -9.24
N LEU A 288 -8.35 9.70 -9.18
CA LEU A 288 -9.21 9.03 -10.14
C LEU A 288 -10.53 8.62 -9.48
N SER A 289 -11.65 9.00 -10.08
CA SER A 289 -12.96 8.44 -9.70
C SER A 289 -13.04 6.95 -10.07
N ALA A 290 -13.98 6.22 -9.45
CA ALA A 290 -14.23 4.82 -9.78
C ALA A 290 -14.47 4.58 -11.27
N LYS A 291 -15.18 5.53 -11.92
CA LYS A 291 -15.46 5.45 -13.35
C LYS A 291 -14.19 5.59 -14.22
N GLU A 292 -13.29 6.48 -13.84
CA GLU A 292 -12.02 6.67 -14.55
C GLU A 292 -11.12 5.45 -14.39
N GLN A 293 -11.10 4.85 -13.21
CA GLN A 293 -10.32 3.64 -12.94
C GLN A 293 -10.80 2.41 -13.73
N LEU A 294 -12.07 2.38 -14.19
CA LEU A 294 -12.56 1.35 -15.10
C LEU A 294 -12.12 1.58 -16.56
N GLY A 295 -11.35 2.63 -16.84
CA GLY A 295 -10.75 2.89 -18.13
C GLY A 295 -9.65 1.88 -18.52
N ALA A 296 -9.34 1.81 -19.81
CA ALA A 296 -8.39 0.85 -20.37
C ALA A 296 -6.94 1.04 -19.85
N ASP A 297 -6.58 2.24 -19.44
CA ASP A 297 -5.24 2.55 -18.92
C ASP A 297 -5.04 2.07 -17.47
N TYR A 298 -6.14 1.81 -16.76
CA TYR A 298 -6.15 1.39 -15.35
C TYR A 298 -6.68 -0.03 -15.17
N PHE A 299 -7.69 -0.25 -14.32
CA PHE A 299 -8.24 -1.58 -14.05
C PHE A 299 -8.93 -2.22 -15.25
N GLY A 300 -9.61 -1.39 -16.08
CA GLY A 300 -10.53 -1.91 -17.07
C GLY A 300 -11.78 -2.54 -16.43
N THR A 301 -12.40 -3.46 -17.15
CA THR A 301 -13.58 -4.21 -16.68
C THR A 301 -13.28 -5.71 -16.61
N SER A 302 -14.19 -6.49 -16.01
CA SER A 302 -14.09 -7.96 -16.02
C SER A 302 -14.00 -8.56 -17.42
N ASP A 303 -14.65 -7.91 -18.41
CA ASP A 303 -14.68 -8.38 -19.81
C ASP A 303 -13.52 -7.84 -20.64
N ALA A 304 -12.90 -6.73 -20.23
CA ALA A 304 -11.80 -6.06 -20.92
C ALA A 304 -10.81 -5.50 -19.88
N LYS A 305 -9.87 -6.32 -19.45
CA LYS A 305 -8.85 -5.91 -18.45
C LYS A 305 -8.03 -4.73 -18.96
N GLY A 306 -7.74 -3.80 -18.08
CA GLY A 306 -6.94 -2.62 -18.36
C GLY A 306 -5.43 -2.89 -18.26
N ALA A 307 -4.66 -1.84 -18.51
CA ALA A 307 -3.19 -1.91 -18.57
C ALA A 307 -2.52 -1.98 -17.18
N PHE A 308 -3.23 -1.74 -16.08
CA PHE A 308 -2.62 -1.58 -14.77
C PHE A 308 -1.91 -2.84 -14.25
N ALA A 309 -2.44 -4.03 -14.56
CA ALA A 309 -1.76 -5.28 -14.24
C ALA A 309 -0.39 -5.42 -14.94
N GLN A 310 -0.23 -4.82 -16.14
CA GLN A 310 1.06 -4.77 -16.83
C GLN A 310 2.05 -3.87 -16.08
N ASN A 311 1.62 -2.72 -15.55
CA ASN A 311 2.45 -1.83 -14.75
C ASN A 311 3.00 -2.55 -13.51
N LEU A 312 2.15 -3.29 -12.76
CA LEU A 312 2.59 -4.08 -11.60
C LEU A 312 3.54 -5.23 -11.99
N TYR A 313 3.29 -5.89 -13.13
CA TYR A 313 4.17 -6.93 -13.65
C TYR A 313 5.56 -6.38 -14.04
N ASP A 314 5.63 -5.21 -14.66
CA ASP A 314 6.90 -4.56 -15.00
C ASP A 314 7.62 -4.07 -13.73
N THR A 315 6.90 -3.57 -12.74
CA THR A 315 7.42 -3.29 -11.40
C THR A 315 8.03 -4.53 -10.74
N ALA A 316 7.39 -5.71 -10.87
CA ALA A 316 7.94 -6.96 -10.34
C ALA A 316 9.25 -7.38 -11.03
N LYS A 317 9.41 -7.11 -12.33
CA LYS A 317 10.70 -7.33 -13.02
C LYS A 317 11.80 -6.47 -12.41
N PHE A 318 11.52 -5.19 -12.19
CA PHE A 318 12.44 -4.30 -11.50
C PHE A 318 12.80 -4.83 -10.10
N LEU A 319 11.82 -5.25 -9.28
CA LEU A 319 12.06 -5.81 -7.95
C LEU A 319 12.94 -7.06 -7.98
N LYS A 320 12.85 -7.87 -9.05
CA LYS A 320 13.76 -9.01 -9.26
C LYS A 320 15.19 -8.55 -9.60
N GLU A 321 15.34 -7.55 -10.47
CA GLU A 321 16.63 -6.97 -10.81
C GLU A 321 17.34 -6.40 -9.58
N GLN A 322 16.56 -5.81 -8.67
CA GLN A 322 17.01 -5.31 -7.38
C GLN A 322 17.24 -6.41 -6.31
N GLY A 323 16.95 -7.67 -6.64
CA GLY A 323 17.09 -8.77 -5.69
C GLY A 323 16.07 -8.79 -4.56
N SER A 324 15.02 -7.96 -4.62
CA SER A 324 13.94 -7.93 -3.63
C SER A 324 13.03 -9.18 -3.72
N ILE A 325 12.95 -9.78 -4.91
CA ILE A 325 12.29 -11.07 -5.15
C ILE A 325 13.22 -11.98 -5.98
N SER A 326 13.10 -13.28 -5.78
CA SER A 326 13.91 -14.27 -6.50
C SER A 326 13.36 -14.61 -7.89
N GLU A 327 12.06 -14.50 -8.08
CA GLU A 327 11.34 -14.89 -9.31
C GLU A 327 10.17 -13.94 -9.55
N VAL A 328 9.88 -13.64 -10.82
CA VAL A 328 8.69 -12.90 -11.22
C VAL A 328 7.63 -13.92 -11.61
N PRO A 329 6.46 -13.96 -10.97
CA PRO A 329 5.35 -14.80 -11.38
C PRO A 329 4.88 -14.50 -12.79
N GLU A 330 4.10 -15.41 -13.38
CA GLU A 330 3.45 -15.16 -14.66
C GLU A 330 2.55 -13.92 -14.61
N LYS A 331 2.44 -13.18 -15.70
CA LYS A 331 1.63 -11.97 -15.78
C LYS A 331 0.17 -12.21 -15.35
N SER A 332 -0.37 -13.39 -15.61
CA SER A 332 -1.74 -13.77 -15.21
C SER A 332 -1.99 -13.62 -13.70
N VAL A 333 -0.96 -13.83 -12.86
CA VAL A 333 -1.08 -13.64 -11.40
C VAL A 333 -1.39 -12.19 -11.05
N PHE A 334 -0.76 -11.24 -11.73
CA PHE A 334 -1.05 -9.81 -11.58
C PHE A 334 -2.43 -9.44 -12.15
N GLU A 335 -2.83 -10.05 -13.26
CA GLU A 335 -4.15 -9.86 -13.87
C GLU A 335 -5.28 -10.41 -12.99
N GLU A 336 -5.03 -11.42 -12.16
CA GLU A 336 -5.97 -11.96 -11.18
C GLU A 336 -6.01 -11.12 -9.91
N ALA A 337 -4.85 -10.59 -9.48
CA ALA A 337 -4.75 -9.75 -8.30
C ALA A 337 -5.42 -8.37 -8.49
N VAL A 338 -5.39 -7.79 -9.70
CA VAL A 338 -6.08 -6.54 -10.04
C VAL A 338 -7.56 -6.85 -10.29
N ASP A 339 -8.40 -6.69 -9.25
CA ASP A 339 -9.80 -7.12 -9.28
C ASP A 339 -10.77 -5.94 -9.47
N SER A 340 -11.17 -5.69 -10.72
CA SER A 340 -12.14 -4.65 -11.08
C SER A 340 -13.60 -5.00 -10.74
N THR A 341 -13.89 -6.22 -10.31
CA THR A 341 -15.29 -6.67 -10.08
C THR A 341 -15.96 -5.92 -8.94
N TYR A 342 -15.21 -5.58 -7.88
CA TYR A 342 -15.71 -4.78 -6.76
C TYR A 342 -15.95 -3.32 -7.20
N LEU A 343 -15.03 -2.78 -7.99
CA LEU A 343 -15.12 -1.43 -8.55
C LEU A 343 -16.35 -1.29 -9.47
N GLN A 344 -16.59 -2.27 -10.35
CA GLN A 344 -17.78 -2.30 -11.21
C GLN A 344 -19.11 -2.33 -10.41
N LYS A 345 -19.13 -3.05 -9.26
CA LYS A 345 -20.30 -3.08 -8.38
C LYS A 345 -20.48 -1.76 -7.62
N ALA A 346 -19.42 -1.05 -7.30
CA ALA A 346 -19.49 0.20 -6.57
C ALA A 346 -20.11 1.35 -7.39
N VAL A 347 -20.01 1.30 -8.74
CA VAL A 347 -20.53 2.33 -9.66
C VAL A 347 -21.92 2.01 -10.23
N GLN A 348 -22.51 0.85 -9.86
CA GLN A 348 -23.90 0.48 -10.21
C GLN A 348 -24.89 1.07 -9.23
#